data_1685c75d9b82e4065dfb70607cbea4aa
#
_entry.id   1685c75d9b82e4065dfb70607cbea4aa
#
_cell.length_a   1.000
_cell.length_b   1.000
_cell.length_c   1.000
_cell.angle_alpha   90.00
_cell.angle_beta   90.00
_cell.angle_gamma   90.00
#
_symmetry.space_group_name_H-M   'P 1'
#
loop_
_entity.id
_entity.type
_entity.pdbx_description
1 polymer ?
#
loop_
_entity_poly.entity_id
_entity_poly.type
_entity_poly.pdbx_seq_one_letter_code
_entity_poly.pdbx_strand_id
1 'polypeptide(L)'
;TDGGADYSFECIGNTQTMRQALECCHKGWGQSIIIGVAPAGAEISTRPFQLVTGRQWKGSAFGGARGRSDVPKIVDWYMDGKIAIDDLITHRLALADINRGFELMKSGESIRSVVVY
;
A
#
# COMPACT_ATOMS: atom_id res chain seq x y z
N THR A 1 11.39 -10.35 -16.54
CA THR A 1 10.46 -9.43 -17.23
C THR A 1 11.14 -8.87 -18.47
N ASP A 2 10.53 -9.01 -19.60
CA ASP A 2 11.03 -8.49 -20.86
C ASP A 2 10.74 -6.98 -20.95
N GLY A 3 11.74 -6.15 -20.58
CA GLY A 3 11.63 -4.70 -20.62
C GLY A 3 10.97 -4.01 -19.41
N GLY A 4 10.59 -4.76 -18.38
CA GLY A 4 10.03 -4.24 -17.13
C GLY A 4 8.71 -4.88 -16.71
N ALA A 5 8.16 -4.42 -15.58
CA ALA A 5 6.87 -4.87 -15.07
C ALA A 5 5.72 -4.04 -15.65
N ASP A 6 4.58 -4.65 -15.95
CA ASP A 6 3.38 -3.92 -16.39
C ASP A 6 2.82 -3.07 -15.25
N TYR A 7 2.87 -3.60 -14.01
CA TYR A 7 2.42 -2.92 -12.80
C TYR A 7 3.44 -3.08 -11.68
N SER A 8 3.67 -2.00 -10.94
CA SER A 8 4.39 -2.03 -9.67
C SER A 8 3.56 -1.35 -8.59
N PHE A 9 3.70 -1.79 -7.34
CA PHE A 9 2.96 -1.26 -6.20
C PHE A 9 3.95 -0.84 -5.11
N GLU A 10 3.95 0.43 -4.76
CA GLU A 10 4.72 0.94 -3.63
C GLU A 10 3.80 1.08 -2.43
N CYS A 11 4.05 0.30 -1.37
CA CYS A 11 3.18 0.20 -0.20
C CYS A 11 3.87 0.61 1.11
N ILE A 12 5.10 1.12 1.03
CA ILE A 12 5.93 1.45 2.21
C ILE A 12 5.76 2.93 2.58
N GLY A 13 5.66 3.81 1.56
CA GLY A 13 5.68 5.26 1.75
C GLY A 13 7.09 5.85 1.74
N ASN A 14 8.02 5.23 1.01
CA ASN A 14 9.39 5.70 0.88
C ASN A 14 9.62 6.30 -0.52
N THR A 15 10.12 7.53 -0.60
CA THR A 15 10.31 8.24 -1.87
C THR A 15 11.31 7.58 -2.81
N GLN A 16 12.32 6.89 -2.25
CA GLN A 16 13.29 6.16 -3.05
C GLN A 16 12.66 4.90 -3.66
N THR A 17 11.88 4.16 -2.88
CA THR A 17 11.14 2.98 -3.40
C THR A 17 10.06 3.38 -4.39
N MET A 18 9.41 4.53 -4.22
CA MET A 18 8.47 5.09 -5.21
C MET A 18 9.15 5.32 -6.56
N ARG A 19 10.37 5.86 -6.55
CA ARG A 19 11.17 6.04 -7.76
C ARG A 19 11.57 4.70 -8.38
N GLN A 20 12.08 3.78 -7.58
CA GLN A 20 12.48 2.44 -8.04
C GLN A 20 11.28 1.68 -8.64
N ALA A 21 10.11 1.81 -8.03
CA ALA A 21 8.86 1.22 -8.50
C ALA A 21 8.47 1.75 -9.89
N LEU A 22 8.65 3.04 -10.17
CA LEU A 22 8.46 3.57 -11.52
C LEU A 22 9.52 3.05 -12.49
N GLU A 23 10.79 3.09 -12.09
CA GLU A 23 11.91 2.76 -12.96
C GLU A 23 11.96 1.27 -13.35
N CYS A 24 11.36 0.38 -12.55
CA CYS A 24 11.23 -1.04 -12.88
C CYS A 24 10.06 -1.36 -13.83
N CYS A 25 9.17 -0.39 -14.10
CA CYS A 25 8.05 -0.58 -14.99
C CYS A 25 8.48 -0.60 -16.47
N HIS A 26 7.68 -1.29 -17.29
CA HIS A 26 7.90 -1.37 -18.73
C HIS A 26 7.74 0.00 -19.41
N LYS A 27 8.62 0.28 -20.38
CA LYS A 27 8.47 1.43 -21.27
C LYS A 27 7.20 1.29 -22.09
N GLY A 28 6.51 2.41 -22.33
CA GLY A 28 5.33 2.47 -23.18
C GLY A 28 4.01 2.40 -22.41
N TRP A 29 3.87 1.49 -21.43
CA TRP A 29 2.59 1.27 -20.74
C TRP A 29 2.69 0.98 -19.25
N GLY A 30 3.88 0.73 -18.70
CA GLY A 30 4.05 0.33 -17.30
C GLY A 30 3.54 1.38 -16.30
N GLN A 31 2.80 0.92 -15.30
CA GLN A 31 2.18 1.77 -14.28
C GLN A 31 2.74 1.45 -12.91
N SER A 32 3.21 2.49 -12.21
CA SER A 32 3.61 2.41 -10.81
C SER A 32 2.52 3.02 -9.94
N ILE A 33 1.92 2.22 -9.09
CA ILE A 33 0.84 2.61 -8.19
C ILE A 33 1.43 2.92 -6.81
N ILE A 34 1.30 4.17 -6.39
CA ILE A 34 1.73 4.63 -5.06
C ILE A 34 0.56 4.48 -4.10
N ILE A 35 0.73 3.62 -3.10
CA ILE A 35 -0.23 3.33 -2.03
C ILE A 35 0.35 3.78 -0.69
N GLY A 36 1.67 3.63 -0.51
CA GLY A 36 2.37 4.02 0.70
C GLY A 36 2.30 5.52 0.97
N VAL A 37 2.22 5.90 2.25
CA VAL A 37 2.12 7.29 2.68
C VAL A 37 3.49 7.77 3.15
N ALA A 38 4.10 8.67 2.39
CA ALA A 38 5.36 9.31 2.76
C ALA A 38 5.15 10.38 3.85
N PRO A 39 6.21 10.73 4.60
CA PRO A 39 6.14 11.85 5.56
C PRO A 39 5.71 13.16 4.90
N ALA A 40 5.06 14.03 5.67
CA ALA A 40 4.64 15.35 5.18
C ALA A 40 5.85 16.14 4.66
N GLY A 41 5.69 16.78 3.50
CA GLY A 41 6.73 17.54 2.84
C GLY A 41 7.75 16.70 2.04
N ALA A 42 7.62 15.37 2.03
CA ALA A 42 8.46 14.53 1.19
C ALA A 42 8.06 14.68 -0.28
N GLU A 43 9.05 14.72 -1.16
CA GLU A 43 8.87 14.85 -2.60
C GLU A 43 9.45 13.63 -3.32
N ILE A 44 8.83 13.22 -4.41
CA ILE A 44 9.36 12.19 -5.31
C ILE A 44 9.94 12.84 -6.56
N SER A 45 11.03 12.27 -7.07
CA SER A 45 11.66 12.75 -8.28
C SER A 45 12.13 11.60 -9.16
N THR A 46 12.10 11.82 -10.47
CA THR A 46 12.67 10.90 -11.45
C THR A 46 13.21 11.66 -12.65
N ARG A 47 13.97 11.00 -13.48
CA ARG A 47 14.40 11.58 -14.75
C ARG A 47 13.18 11.76 -15.67
N PRO A 48 12.98 12.94 -16.30
CA PRO A 48 11.82 13.18 -17.17
C PRO A 48 11.66 12.12 -18.28
N PHE A 49 12.77 11.56 -18.74
CA PHE A 49 12.77 10.52 -19.76
C PHE A 49 12.04 9.24 -19.35
N GLN A 50 11.95 8.96 -18.05
CA GLN A 50 11.15 7.83 -17.55
C GLN A 50 9.66 8.01 -17.89
N LEU A 51 9.16 9.22 -17.77
CA LEU A 51 7.76 9.55 -18.07
C LEU A 51 7.53 9.74 -19.57
N VAL A 52 8.44 10.41 -20.28
CA VAL A 52 8.36 10.59 -21.73
C VAL A 52 8.32 9.25 -22.47
N THR A 53 8.98 8.23 -21.95
CA THR A 53 8.94 6.87 -22.50
C THR A 53 7.71 6.07 -22.12
N GLY A 54 6.67 6.70 -21.56
CA GLY A 54 5.33 6.11 -21.36
C GLY A 54 5.10 5.45 -20.00
N ARG A 55 6.07 5.47 -19.09
CA ARG A 55 5.83 5.03 -17.72
C ARG A 55 4.92 6.01 -16.99
N GLN A 56 4.13 5.50 -16.05
CA GLN A 56 3.15 6.31 -15.34
C GLN A 56 3.30 6.14 -13.83
N TRP A 57 3.30 7.25 -13.08
CA TRP A 57 2.96 7.24 -11.65
C TRP A 57 1.46 7.46 -11.48
N LYS A 58 0.85 6.64 -10.65
CA LYS A 58 -0.56 6.71 -10.32
C LYS A 58 -0.77 6.63 -8.82
N GLY A 59 -1.58 7.52 -8.28
CA GLY A 59 -1.98 7.45 -6.87
C GLY A 59 -3.14 6.48 -6.65
N SER A 60 -3.30 6.04 -5.41
CA SER A 60 -4.41 5.20 -4.98
C SER A 60 -4.95 5.71 -3.65
N ALA A 61 -5.91 6.62 -3.70
CA ALA A 61 -6.61 7.11 -2.51
C ALA A 61 -7.66 6.09 -2.08
N PHE A 62 -7.44 5.44 -0.93
CA PHE A 62 -8.33 4.40 -0.40
C PHE A 62 -8.70 3.32 -1.44
N GLY A 63 -7.73 2.90 -2.26
CA GLY A 63 -7.94 1.94 -3.35
C GLY A 63 -8.87 2.43 -4.47
N GLY A 64 -9.16 3.74 -4.56
CA GLY A 64 -10.19 4.29 -5.45
C GLY A 64 -11.62 3.95 -5.04
N ALA A 65 -11.80 3.44 -3.82
CA ALA A 65 -13.09 2.95 -3.35
C ALA A 65 -14.08 4.07 -3.04
N ARG A 66 -15.35 3.79 -3.31
CA ARG A 66 -16.51 4.58 -2.83
C ARG A 66 -16.93 4.00 -1.47
N GLY A 67 -16.43 4.57 -0.37
CA GLY A 67 -16.53 3.97 0.97
C GLY A 67 -17.93 3.51 1.35
N ARG A 68 -18.98 4.30 1.04
CA ARG A 68 -20.37 3.95 1.39
C ARG A 68 -20.92 2.74 0.65
N SER A 69 -20.45 2.47 -0.56
CA SER A 69 -20.90 1.33 -1.39
C SER A 69 -19.94 0.16 -1.36
N ASP A 70 -18.64 0.42 -1.28
CA ASP A 70 -17.65 -0.62 -1.46
C ASP A 70 -17.24 -1.28 -0.14
N VAL A 71 -17.27 -0.56 0.99
CA VAL A 71 -17.00 -1.16 2.31
C VAL A 71 -18.03 -2.25 2.65
N PRO A 72 -19.35 -2.04 2.52
CA PRO A 72 -20.31 -3.11 2.71
C PRO A 72 -20.04 -4.35 1.83
N LYS A 73 -19.71 -4.14 0.54
CA LYS A 73 -19.36 -5.26 -0.36
C LYS A 73 -18.13 -6.05 0.11
N ILE A 74 -17.10 -5.33 0.62
CA ILE A 74 -15.89 -5.97 1.15
C ILE A 74 -16.26 -6.79 2.40
N VAL A 75 -17.14 -6.28 3.26
CA VAL A 75 -17.65 -7.01 4.41
C VAL A 75 -18.41 -8.27 3.96
N ASP A 76 -19.28 -8.15 2.96
CA ASP A 76 -19.99 -9.30 2.40
C ASP A 76 -19.02 -10.35 1.85
N TRP A 77 -17.98 -9.92 1.13
CA TRP A 77 -16.95 -10.84 0.64
C TRP A 77 -16.20 -11.56 1.76
N TYR A 78 -15.92 -10.85 2.86
CA TYR A 78 -15.32 -11.47 4.04
C TYR A 78 -16.27 -12.48 4.69
N MET A 79 -17.53 -12.12 4.90
CA MET A 79 -18.54 -12.99 5.48
C MET A 79 -18.83 -14.23 4.61
N ASP A 80 -18.74 -14.08 3.29
CA ASP A 80 -18.85 -15.17 2.31
C ASP A 80 -17.56 -16.02 2.20
N GLY A 81 -16.51 -15.69 2.93
CA GLY A 81 -15.22 -16.39 2.85
C GLY A 81 -14.44 -16.17 1.54
N LYS A 82 -14.79 -15.14 0.75
CA LYS A 82 -14.12 -14.82 -0.53
C LYS A 82 -12.78 -14.12 -0.34
N ILE A 83 -12.58 -13.47 0.81
CA ILE A 83 -11.34 -12.81 1.19
C ILE A 83 -10.94 -13.19 2.61
N ALA A 84 -9.63 -13.45 2.82
CA ALA A 84 -9.08 -13.77 4.13
C ALA A 84 -8.47 -12.47 4.72
N ILE A 85 -9.10 -11.93 5.75
CA ILE A 85 -8.62 -10.72 6.45
C ILE A 85 -8.01 -11.08 7.80
N ASP A 86 -8.54 -12.13 8.46
CA ASP A 86 -8.12 -12.52 9.81
C ASP A 86 -6.62 -12.85 9.88
N ASP A 87 -6.05 -13.41 8.83
CA ASP A 87 -4.63 -13.75 8.74
C ASP A 87 -3.71 -12.51 8.83
N LEU A 88 -4.25 -11.31 8.58
CA LEU A 88 -3.54 -10.05 8.72
C LEU A 88 -3.46 -9.58 10.18
N ILE A 89 -4.30 -10.11 11.07
CA ILE A 89 -4.31 -9.78 12.50
C ILE A 89 -3.24 -10.60 13.20
N THR A 90 -2.05 -10.01 13.34
CA THR A 90 -0.92 -10.67 14.00
C THR A 90 -0.94 -10.59 15.50
N HIS A 91 -1.58 -9.54 16.06
CA HIS A 91 -1.61 -9.30 17.50
C HIS A 91 -2.99 -8.83 17.95
N ARG A 92 -3.48 -9.42 19.05
CA ARG A 92 -4.68 -8.98 19.78
C ARG A 92 -4.23 -8.46 21.14
N LEU A 93 -4.58 -7.24 21.48
CA LEU A 93 -4.09 -6.52 22.66
C LEU A 93 -5.28 -6.03 23.47
N ALA A 94 -5.13 -5.96 24.79
CA ALA A 94 -6.03 -5.20 25.64
C ALA A 94 -5.73 -3.69 25.50
N LEU A 95 -6.69 -2.84 25.85
CA LEU A 95 -6.48 -1.38 25.82
C LEU A 95 -5.28 -0.93 26.66
N ALA A 96 -5.04 -1.58 27.79
CA ALA A 96 -3.88 -1.28 28.66
C ALA A 96 -2.52 -1.48 27.95
N ASP A 97 -2.48 -2.33 26.92
CA ASP A 97 -1.26 -2.68 26.17
C ASP A 97 -1.10 -1.87 24.88
N ILE A 98 -1.85 -0.79 24.69
CA ILE A 98 -1.85 -0.02 23.43
C ILE A 98 -0.46 0.50 23.07
N ASN A 99 0.37 0.89 24.05
CA ASN A 99 1.74 1.36 23.80
C ASN A 99 2.62 0.25 23.21
N ARG A 100 2.43 -1.01 23.67
CA ARG A 100 3.10 -2.17 23.08
C ARG A 100 2.69 -2.36 21.60
N GLY A 101 1.42 -2.09 21.26
CA GLY A 101 0.96 -2.11 19.88
C GLY A 101 1.72 -1.12 18.99
N PHE A 102 2.00 0.09 19.49
CA PHE A 102 2.83 1.06 18.76
C PHE A 102 4.29 0.63 18.65
N GLU A 103 4.85 -0.02 19.67
CA GLU A 103 6.20 -0.57 19.61
C GLU A 103 6.32 -1.67 18.56
N LEU A 104 5.39 -2.63 18.53
CA LEU A 104 5.32 -3.70 17.54
C LEU A 104 5.19 -3.15 16.11
N MET A 105 4.43 -2.08 15.93
CA MET A 105 4.30 -1.40 14.64
C MET A 105 5.61 -0.73 14.23
N LYS A 106 6.32 -0.08 15.15
CA LYS A 106 7.61 0.58 14.87
C LYS A 106 8.74 -0.42 14.58
N SER A 107 8.74 -1.57 15.25
CA SER A 107 9.72 -2.65 15.01
C SER A 107 9.45 -3.44 13.73
N GLY A 108 8.28 -3.28 13.12
CA GLY A 108 7.88 -4.04 11.94
C GLY A 108 7.45 -5.48 12.24
N GLU A 109 7.23 -5.84 13.50
CA GLU A 109 6.80 -7.16 13.92
C GLU A 109 5.30 -7.39 13.75
N SER A 110 4.50 -6.30 13.62
CA SER A 110 3.06 -6.38 13.45
C SER A 110 2.63 -5.98 12.04
N ILE A 111 1.85 -6.84 11.39
CA ILE A 111 1.10 -6.46 10.18
C ILE A 111 -0.12 -5.65 10.62
N ARG A 112 -0.91 -6.19 11.57
CA ARG A 112 -2.08 -5.54 12.15
C ARG A 112 -2.21 -5.92 13.63
N SER A 113 -2.16 -4.92 14.50
CA SER A 113 -2.54 -5.06 15.90
C SER A 113 -3.97 -4.57 16.10
N VAL A 114 -4.79 -5.35 16.79
CA VAL A 114 -6.19 -5.02 17.11
C VAL A 114 -6.36 -4.93 18.60
N VAL A 115 -6.94 -3.84 19.08
CA VAL A 115 -7.34 -3.69 20.48
C VAL A 115 -8.72 -4.28 20.68
N VAL A 116 -8.86 -5.18 21.64
CA VAL A 116 -10.13 -5.83 21.99
C VAL A 116 -10.56 -5.33 23.37
N TYR A 117 -11.80 -4.90 23.49
CA TYR A 117 -12.41 -4.41 24.72
C TYR A 117 -13.13 -5.51 25.49
#